data_8f2e28ed8232d28aaf6c87cc7f03bfdb
#
_entry.id   8f2e28ed8232d28aaf6c87cc7f03bfdb
#
_cell.length_a   1.000
_cell.length_b   1.000
_cell.length_c   1.000
_cell.angle_alpha   90.00
_cell.angle_beta   90.00
_cell.angle_gamma   90.00
#
_symmetry.space_group_name_H-M   'P 1'
#
loop_
_entity.id
_entity.type
_entity.pdbx_description
1 polymer ?
#
loop_
_entity_poly.entity_id
_entity_poly.type
_entity_poly.pdbx_seq_one_letter_code
_entity_poly.pdbx_strand_id
1 'polypeptide(L)'
;ELPEVETTVRGLRKVLEGRRLNSVTPRRADLRRAIPEDLGQRLTGARVTGLGRRAKYGLIETDRGDTLVFHLGMSGRWRIDPQDIGKHDHLLIVTDDGRTLSLNDPRRFGSLDLLRTDAVAEWPPFKAIGPEPLGGAVTGKWLKERFAGRTAAVKLLLLDQRIVAGLGNIYVCEALFRARIDPRKAAGKVSGRKLDALAAAIPAVLDAAIAAGGSSLRDFAAPDGELGYFSKTFDVYGREGEPCGCDGTVGRIVQGGRSTFFCPACQK
;
A
#
# COMPACT_ATOMS: atom_id res chain seq x y z
N GLU A 1 1.05 0.38 -3.02
CA GLU A 1 -0.13 0.91 -2.35
C GLU A 1 -0.72 -0.16 -1.40
N LEU A 2 -1.92 0.02 -0.86
CA LEU A 2 -2.52 -0.92 0.11
C LEU A 2 -2.66 -2.36 -0.45
N PRO A 3 -3.19 -2.58 -1.66
CA PRO A 3 -3.34 -3.94 -2.19
C PRO A 3 -2.01 -4.69 -2.35
N GLU A 4 -0.96 -4.01 -2.78
CA GLU A 4 0.38 -4.58 -2.93
C GLU A 4 0.95 -5.02 -1.57
N VAL A 5 0.76 -4.20 -0.52
CA VAL A 5 1.19 -4.56 0.83
C VAL A 5 0.36 -5.72 1.40
N GLU A 6 -0.95 -5.71 1.18
CA GLU A 6 -1.83 -6.81 1.60
C GLU A 6 -1.44 -8.14 0.93
N THR A 7 -1.21 -8.12 -0.38
CA THR A 7 -0.74 -9.29 -1.14
C THR A 7 0.60 -9.78 -0.62
N THR A 8 1.53 -8.85 -0.35
CA THR A 8 2.83 -9.17 0.24
C THR A 8 2.67 -9.84 1.61
N VAL A 9 1.86 -9.27 2.50
CA VAL A 9 1.61 -9.82 3.84
C VAL A 9 0.99 -11.23 3.75
N ARG A 10 0.02 -11.43 2.86
CA ARG A 10 -0.58 -12.75 2.63
C ARG A 10 0.43 -13.79 2.13
N GLY A 11 1.31 -13.39 1.21
CA GLY A 11 2.39 -14.26 0.73
C GLY A 11 3.40 -14.62 1.82
N LEU A 12 3.86 -13.63 2.59
CA LEU A 12 4.78 -13.82 3.70
C LEU A 12 4.18 -14.68 4.83
N ARG A 13 2.87 -14.52 5.10
CA ARG A 13 2.17 -15.30 6.13
C ARG A 13 2.32 -16.81 5.91
N LYS A 14 2.19 -17.26 4.67
CA LYS A 14 2.29 -18.69 4.30
C LYS A 14 3.64 -19.33 4.69
N VAL A 15 4.70 -18.52 4.77
CA VAL A 15 6.07 -19.01 4.97
C VAL A 15 6.71 -18.56 6.28
N LEU A 16 6.16 -17.55 6.95
CA LEU A 16 6.72 -17.01 8.20
C LEU A 16 5.91 -17.35 9.44
N GLU A 17 4.57 -17.43 9.34
CA GLU A 17 3.73 -17.60 10.52
C GLU A 17 4.04 -18.95 11.23
N GLY A 18 4.29 -18.88 12.53
CA GLY A 18 4.70 -20.02 13.35
C GLY A 18 6.18 -20.42 13.21
N ARG A 19 6.93 -19.83 12.29
CA ARG A 19 8.35 -20.16 12.08
C ARG A 19 9.28 -19.40 13.01
N ARG A 20 10.40 -20.02 13.35
CA ARG A 20 11.50 -19.37 14.06
C ARG A 20 12.45 -18.72 13.04
N LEU A 21 12.87 -17.51 13.33
CA LEU A 21 13.84 -16.78 12.51
C LEU A 21 15.25 -17.18 12.94
N ASN A 22 15.86 -18.13 12.24
CA ASN A 22 17.21 -18.63 12.57
C ASN A 22 18.27 -17.54 12.42
N SER A 23 18.11 -16.68 11.42
CA SER A 23 18.93 -15.47 11.31
C SER A 23 18.14 -14.32 10.69
N VAL A 24 18.44 -13.11 11.12
CA VAL A 24 17.93 -11.86 10.56
C VAL A 24 19.10 -10.92 10.37
N THR A 25 19.45 -10.64 9.12
CA THR A 25 20.68 -9.93 8.76
C THR A 25 20.37 -8.68 7.93
N PRO A 26 20.35 -7.47 8.52
CA PRO A 26 20.42 -6.23 7.77
C PRO A 26 21.76 -6.15 7.02
N ARG A 27 21.71 -5.87 5.72
CA ARG A 27 22.90 -5.79 4.84
C ARG A 27 23.37 -4.37 4.61
N ARG A 28 22.72 -3.40 5.25
CA ARG A 28 23.08 -1.98 5.25
C ARG A 28 22.49 -1.27 6.46
N ALA A 29 23.02 -0.08 6.75
CA ALA A 29 22.58 0.71 7.90
C ALA A 29 21.30 1.52 7.65
N ASP A 30 20.93 1.77 6.39
CA ASP A 30 19.79 2.63 6.04
C ASP A 30 19.02 2.17 4.81
N LEU A 31 17.75 2.56 4.73
CA LEU A 31 16.94 2.71 3.53
C LEU A 31 16.51 4.18 3.42
N ARG A 32 15.22 4.47 3.38
CA ARG A 32 14.70 5.83 3.50
C ARG A 32 15.04 6.47 4.86
N ARG A 33 15.20 5.63 5.88
CA ARG A 33 15.60 5.95 7.27
C ARG A 33 16.65 4.94 7.72
N ALA A 34 17.35 5.27 8.79
CA ALA A 34 18.23 4.30 9.46
C ALA A 34 17.44 3.06 9.84
N ILE A 35 18.01 1.88 9.58
CA ILE A 35 17.50 0.60 10.07
C ILE A 35 17.94 0.48 11.53
N PRO A 36 17.08 0.05 12.48
CA PRO A 36 17.48 -0.13 13.87
C PRO A 36 18.68 -1.06 13.96
N GLU A 37 19.72 -0.63 14.66
CA GLU A 37 21.00 -1.37 14.74
C GLU A 37 20.84 -2.71 15.44
N ASP A 38 19.93 -2.79 16.39
CA ASP A 38 19.60 -3.99 17.17
C ASP A 38 18.58 -4.95 16.48
N LEU A 39 18.08 -4.58 15.28
CA LEU A 39 17.05 -5.33 14.55
C LEU A 39 17.43 -6.81 14.39
N GLY A 40 18.63 -7.07 13.87
CA GLY A 40 19.12 -8.43 13.68
C GLY A 40 19.21 -9.22 14.97
N GLN A 41 19.76 -8.62 16.02
CA GLN A 41 19.92 -9.25 17.34
C GLN A 41 18.57 -9.58 17.99
N ARG A 42 17.62 -8.65 17.97
CA ARG A 42 16.31 -8.83 18.62
C ARG A 42 15.44 -9.86 17.92
N LEU A 43 15.48 -9.91 16.60
CA LEU A 43 14.65 -10.81 15.81
C LEU A 43 15.26 -12.20 15.59
N THR A 44 16.59 -12.36 15.61
CA THR A 44 17.22 -13.67 15.44
C THR A 44 16.84 -14.59 16.60
N GLY A 45 16.33 -15.77 16.28
CA GLY A 45 15.83 -16.78 17.21
C GLY A 45 14.39 -16.53 17.70
N ALA A 46 13.74 -15.40 17.32
CA ALA A 46 12.33 -15.17 17.65
C ALA A 46 11.41 -16.05 16.77
N ARG A 47 10.24 -16.39 17.28
CA ARG A 47 9.17 -17.06 16.54
C ARG A 47 8.16 -16.02 16.04
N VAL A 48 7.79 -16.08 14.79
CA VAL A 48 6.72 -15.23 14.22
C VAL A 48 5.37 -15.70 14.74
N THR A 49 4.63 -14.82 15.40
CA THR A 49 3.30 -15.10 15.96
C THR A 49 2.16 -14.64 15.09
N GLY A 50 2.42 -13.69 14.18
CA GLY A 50 1.40 -13.20 13.26
C GLY A 50 1.97 -12.21 12.25
N LEU A 51 1.21 -11.99 11.19
CA LEU A 51 1.48 -10.93 10.22
C LEU A 51 0.22 -10.10 10.00
N GLY A 52 0.39 -8.81 9.89
CA GLY A 52 -0.68 -7.85 9.72
C GLY A 52 -0.33 -6.73 8.74
N ARG A 53 -1.29 -5.86 8.51
CA ARG A 53 -1.13 -4.64 7.71
C ARG A 53 -1.84 -3.45 8.38
N ARG A 54 -1.20 -2.30 8.33
CA ARG A 54 -1.83 -1.01 8.61
C ARG A 54 -1.51 -0.03 7.48
N ALA A 55 -2.50 0.46 6.77
CA ALA A 55 -2.34 1.33 5.58
C ALA A 55 -1.40 0.67 4.54
N LYS A 56 -0.23 1.26 4.31
CA LYS A 56 0.82 0.77 3.39
C LYS A 56 2.00 0.13 4.13
N TYR A 57 1.82 -0.22 5.40
CA TYR A 57 2.84 -0.87 6.22
C TYR A 57 2.46 -2.32 6.48
N GLY A 58 3.40 -3.23 6.29
CA GLY A 58 3.28 -4.60 6.75
C GLY A 58 3.92 -4.76 8.14
N LEU A 59 3.39 -5.68 8.92
CA LEU A 59 3.81 -5.97 10.28
C LEU A 59 4.14 -7.46 10.39
N ILE A 60 5.25 -7.79 11.05
CA ILE A 60 5.63 -9.15 11.39
C ILE A 60 5.84 -9.17 12.92
N GLU A 61 4.92 -9.81 13.62
CA GLU A 61 4.92 -9.89 15.09
C GLU A 61 5.67 -11.12 15.57
N THR A 62 6.33 -11.02 16.72
CA THR A 62 7.13 -12.11 17.28
C THR A 62 6.78 -12.41 18.74
N ASP A 63 7.11 -13.63 19.18
CA ASP A 63 6.95 -14.11 20.57
C ASP A 63 7.82 -13.38 21.60
N ARG A 64 8.75 -12.53 21.15
CA ARG A 64 9.56 -11.66 22.02
C ARG A 64 8.91 -10.31 22.31
N GLY A 65 7.69 -10.10 21.83
CA GLY A 65 6.97 -8.83 21.96
C GLY A 65 7.57 -7.72 21.10
N ASP A 66 8.22 -8.08 20.00
CA ASP A 66 8.74 -7.17 18.99
C ASP A 66 7.98 -7.33 17.68
N THR A 67 7.72 -6.23 17.02
CA THR A 67 7.10 -6.16 15.70
C THR A 67 8.03 -5.48 14.72
N LEU A 68 8.41 -6.20 13.66
CA LEU A 68 9.06 -5.60 12.49
C LEU A 68 7.99 -4.93 11.64
N VAL A 69 8.12 -3.63 11.44
CA VAL A 69 7.26 -2.84 10.56
C VAL A 69 8.02 -2.52 9.28
N PHE A 70 7.46 -2.87 8.13
CA PHE A 70 8.08 -2.57 6.85
C PHE A 70 7.17 -1.73 5.96
N HIS A 71 7.78 -0.86 5.15
CA HIS A 71 7.12 -0.10 4.10
C HIS A 71 7.85 -0.35 2.77
N LEU A 72 7.12 -0.72 1.73
CA LEU A 72 7.73 -1.10 0.44
C LEU A 72 8.24 0.09 -0.38
N GLY A 73 7.86 1.32 -0.02
CA GLY A 73 8.21 2.49 -0.82
C GLY A 73 7.59 2.43 -2.22
N MET A 74 8.43 2.50 -3.24
CA MET A 74 7.99 2.45 -4.65
C MET A 74 8.50 1.19 -5.40
N SER A 75 9.63 0.63 -4.99
CA SER A 75 10.28 -0.51 -5.65
C SER A 75 10.60 -1.65 -4.69
N GLY A 76 10.30 -1.47 -3.41
CA GLY A 76 10.50 -2.49 -2.40
C GLY A 76 9.59 -3.69 -2.61
N ARG A 77 10.16 -4.89 -2.52
CA ARG A 77 9.44 -6.15 -2.59
C ARG A 77 10.14 -7.21 -1.74
N TRP A 78 9.37 -8.10 -1.18
CA TRP A 78 9.88 -9.31 -0.57
C TRP A 78 10.06 -10.41 -1.63
N ARG A 79 11.10 -11.21 -1.48
CA ARG A 79 11.40 -12.37 -2.32
C ARG A 79 11.53 -13.59 -1.41
N ILE A 80 10.87 -14.69 -1.75
CA ILE A 80 10.97 -15.97 -1.05
C ILE A 80 11.87 -16.88 -1.88
N ASP A 81 12.85 -17.50 -1.23
CA ASP A 81 13.83 -18.41 -1.81
C ASP A 81 14.45 -17.87 -3.12
N PRO A 82 14.99 -16.62 -3.09
CA PRO A 82 15.57 -16.04 -4.29
C PRO A 82 16.77 -16.87 -4.76
N GLN A 83 16.87 -17.08 -6.06
CA GLN A 83 18.00 -17.83 -6.65
C GLN A 83 19.34 -17.12 -6.43
N ASP A 84 19.32 -15.80 -6.32
CA ASP A 84 20.49 -14.95 -6.10
C ASP A 84 20.23 -13.89 -5.05
N ILE A 85 21.23 -13.54 -4.29
CA ILE A 85 21.21 -12.43 -3.33
C ILE A 85 22.10 -11.31 -3.88
N GLY A 86 21.46 -10.26 -4.38
CA GLY A 86 22.13 -9.14 -5.02
C GLY A 86 22.37 -7.95 -4.10
N LYS A 87 22.89 -6.87 -4.68
CA LYS A 87 23.22 -5.61 -3.97
C LYS A 87 22.00 -4.85 -3.44
N HIS A 88 20.81 -5.15 -3.95
CA HIS A 88 19.57 -4.48 -3.58
C HIS A 88 18.73 -5.28 -2.57
N ASP A 89 19.21 -6.45 -2.14
CA ASP A 89 18.62 -7.22 -1.05
C ASP A 89 19.17 -6.69 0.29
N HIS A 90 18.38 -5.90 0.98
CA HIS A 90 18.82 -5.09 2.12
C HIS A 90 18.57 -5.72 3.48
N LEU A 91 17.66 -6.67 3.57
CA LEU A 91 17.41 -7.50 4.73
C LEU A 91 17.31 -8.95 4.28
N LEU A 92 17.99 -9.86 4.98
CA LEU A 92 17.85 -11.30 4.79
C LEU A 92 17.26 -11.92 6.07
N ILE A 93 16.32 -12.84 5.90
CA ILE A 93 15.74 -13.65 6.96
C ILE A 93 15.88 -15.12 6.54
N VAL A 94 16.42 -15.97 7.44
CA VAL A 94 16.44 -17.42 7.27
C VAL A 94 15.55 -18.03 8.34
N THR A 95 14.63 -18.89 7.96
CA THR A 95 13.71 -19.59 8.86
C THR A 95 14.25 -20.94 9.32
N ASP A 96 13.61 -21.54 10.32
CA ASP A 96 13.99 -22.84 10.89
C ASP A 96 13.77 -24.03 9.94
N ASP A 97 12.93 -23.87 8.91
CA ASP A 97 12.76 -24.84 7.82
C ASP A 97 13.69 -24.59 6.62
N GLY A 98 14.64 -23.65 6.75
CA GLY A 98 15.69 -23.40 5.75
C GLY A 98 15.30 -22.44 4.63
N ARG A 99 14.11 -21.85 4.66
CA ARG A 99 13.72 -20.85 3.67
C ARG A 99 14.48 -19.55 3.85
N THR A 100 14.79 -18.90 2.76
CA THR A 100 15.43 -17.58 2.74
C THR A 100 14.45 -16.54 2.21
N LEU A 101 14.29 -15.44 2.93
CA LEU A 101 13.52 -14.29 2.48
C LEU A 101 14.43 -13.08 2.35
N SER A 102 14.24 -12.29 1.32
CA SER A 102 14.95 -11.02 1.15
C SER A 102 14.00 -9.86 0.90
N LEU A 103 14.32 -8.70 1.50
CA LEU A 103 13.71 -7.42 1.14
C LEU A 103 14.59 -6.75 0.10
N ASN A 104 14.12 -6.74 -1.14
CA ASN A 104 14.78 -6.11 -2.27
C ASN A 104 14.18 -4.73 -2.53
N ASP A 105 15.01 -3.67 -2.56
CA ASP A 105 14.56 -2.29 -2.87
C ASP A 105 15.64 -1.48 -3.60
N PRO A 106 15.68 -1.52 -4.93
CA PRO A 106 16.68 -0.81 -5.74
C PRO A 106 16.71 0.71 -5.50
N ARG A 107 15.56 1.32 -5.23
CA ARG A 107 15.44 2.78 -5.03
C ARG A 107 15.61 3.22 -3.59
N ARG A 108 15.55 2.30 -2.63
CA ARG A 108 15.69 2.56 -1.18
C ARG A 108 14.67 3.55 -0.61
N PHE A 109 13.45 3.54 -1.16
CA PHE A 109 12.34 4.36 -0.67
C PHE A 109 11.48 3.63 0.37
N GLY A 110 11.79 2.36 0.61
CA GLY A 110 11.22 1.58 1.69
C GLY A 110 11.77 1.97 3.06
N SER A 111 11.22 1.38 4.09
CA SER A 111 11.74 1.50 5.46
C SER A 111 11.51 0.23 6.27
N LEU A 112 12.37 0.05 7.27
CA LEU A 112 12.26 -0.98 8.28
C LEU A 112 12.31 -0.29 9.65
N ASP A 113 11.37 -0.61 10.51
CA ASP A 113 11.29 -0.12 11.88
C ASP A 113 11.05 -1.31 12.81
N LEU A 114 11.60 -1.28 14.01
CA LEU A 114 11.40 -2.32 15.01
C LEU A 114 10.77 -1.70 16.26
N LEU A 115 9.57 -2.13 16.58
CA LEU A 115 8.77 -1.58 17.66
C LEU A 115 8.42 -2.66 18.67
N ARG A 116 8.17 -2.27 19.92
CA ARG A 116 7.46 -3.13 20.86
C ARG A 116 6.04 -3.35 20.35
N THR A 117 5.57 -4.60 20.36
CA THR A 117 4.24 -4.96 19.85
C THR A 117 3.12 -4.18 20.55
N ASP A 118 3.23 -4.01 21.87
CA ASP A 118 2.30 -3.23 22.69
C ASP A 118 2.33 -1.71 22.39
N ALA A 119 3.38 -1.19 21.79
CA ALA A 119 3.56 0.21 21.43
C ALA A 119 3.26 0.52 19.93
N VAL A 120 2.98 -0.48 19.11
CA VAL A 120 2.76 -0.30 17.66
C VAL A 120 1.64 0.69 17.37
N ALA A 121 0.52 0.63 18.11
CA ALA A 121 -0.62 1.53 17.92
C ALA A 121 -0.28 3.00 18.24
N GLU A 122 0.68 3.20 19.15
CA GLU A 122 1.13 4.52 19.61
C GLU A 122 2.22 5.12 18.72
N TRP A 123 2.72 4.36 17.76
CA TRP A 123 3.76 4.83 16.86
C TRP A 123 3.29 6.08 16.08
N PRO A 124 4.07 7.19 16.08
CA PRO A 124 3.61 8.48 15.53
C PRO A 124 3.06 8.39 14.09
N PRO A 125 3.65 7.64 13.15
CA PRO A 125 3.06 7.45 11.84
C PRO A 125 1.67 6.81 11.88
N PHE A 126 1.41 5.85 12.78
CA PHE A 126 0.11 5.18 12.88
C PHE A 126 -0.97 6.04 13.54
N LYS A 127 -0.59 6.85 14.53
CA LYS A 127 -1.48 7.86 15.13
C LYS A 127 -1.98 8.90 14.11
N ALA A 128 -1.12 9.26 13.16
CA ALA A 128 -1.45 10.24 12.14
C ALA A 128 -2.31 9.68 10.99
N ILE A 129 -2.35 8.36 10.81
CA ILE A 129 -3.07 7.72 9.70
C ILE A 129 -4.57 7.65 10.00
N GLY A 130 -5.39 8.06 9.03
CA GLY A 130 -6.85 7.98 9.06
C GLY A 130 -7.40 6.54 9.08
N PRO A 131 -8.72 6.38 8.93
CA PRO A 131 -9.36 5.08 8.96
C PRO A 131 -8.93 4.19 7.78
N GLU A 132 -8.93 2.88 8.03
CA GLU A 132 -8.76 1.87 6.98
C GLU A 132 -9.96 1.93 6.01
N PRO A 133 -9.71 1.89 4.69
CA PRO A 133 -10.79 1.92 3.70
C PRO A 133 -11.57 0.60 3.61
N LEU A 134 -10.96 -0.51 4.03
CA LEU A 134 -11.61 -1.80 4.15
C LEU A 134 -12.23 -1.95 5.55
N GLY A 135 -13.42 -2.52 5.64
CA GLY A 135 -14.12 -2.69 6.92
C GLY A 135 -15.14 -1.59 7.26
N GLY A 136 -15.47 -0.70 6.30
CA GLY A 136 -16.63 0.20 6.41
C GLY A 136 -16.42 1.50 7.21
N ALA A 137 -15.22 1.79 7.70
CA ALA A 137 -14.94 3.01 8.45
C ALA A 137 -14.95 4.29 7.59
N VAL A 138 -14.68 4.17 6.28
CA VAL A 138 -14.73 5.29 5.33
C VAL A 138 -16.12 5.38 4.71
N THR A 139 -16.98 6.19 5.31
CA THR A 139 -18.35 6.43 4.83
C THR A 139 -18.47 7.75 4.06
N GLY A 140 -19.56 7.94 3.31
CA GLY A 140 -19.87 9.23 2.69
C GLY A 140 -19.98 10.36 3.72
N LYS A 141 -20.51 10.09 4.91
CA LYS A 141 -20.54 11.05 6.04
C LYS A 141 -19.11 11.42 6.49
N TRP A 142 -18.23 10.43 6.68
CA TRP A 142 -16.81 10.66 7.01
C TRP A 142 -16.13 11.55 5.97
N LEU A 143 -16.29 11.23 4.68
CA LEU A 143 -15.72 12.04 3.60
C LEU A 143 -16.28 13.45 3.58
N LYS A 144 -17.58 13.62 3.78
CA LYS A 144 -18.26 14.92 3.83
C LYS A 144 -17.68 15.82 4.94
N GLU A 145 -17.49 15.26 6.13
CA GLU A 145 -16.93 16.00 7.27
C GLU A 145 -15.47 16.44 7.00
N ARG A 146 -14.65 15.55 6.41
CA ARG A 146 -13.24 15.84 6.09
C ARG A 146 -13.08 16.79 4.91
N PHE A 147 -14.03 16.84 4.01
CA PHE A 147 -13.99 17.67 2.81
C PHE A 147 -14.69 19.03 3.01
N ALA A 148 -15.45 19.20 4.08
CA ALA A 148 -16.18 20.45 4.36
C ALA A 148 -15.25 21.67 4.30
N GLY A 149 -15.64 22.67 3.50
CA GLY A 149 -14.88 23.90 3.31
C GLY A 149 -13.55 23.75 2.54
N ARG A 150 -13.16 22.56 2.10
CA ARG A 150 -11.89 22.36 1.37
C ARG A 150 -11.99 22.78 -0.08
N THR A 151 -11.12 23.69 -0.50
CA THR A 151 -11.00 24.16 -1.89
C THR A 151 -10.04 23.32 -2.72
N ALA A 152 -9.16 22.56 -2.09
CA ALA A 152 -8.24 21.66 -2.75
C ALA A 152 -8.99 20.58 -3.55
N ALA A 153 -8.38 20.12 -4.64
CA ALA A 153 -8.95 19.07 -5.48
C ALA A 153 -9.18 17.77 -4.69
N VAL A 154 -10.33 17.12 -4.91
CA VAL A 154 -10.75 15.91 -4.21
C VAL A 154 -9.69 14.79 -4.29
N LYS A 155 -9.02 14.65 -5.43
CA LYS A 155 -7.92 13.69 -5.59
C LYS A 155 -6.81 13.91 -4.60
N LEU A 156 -6.39 15.16 -4.38
CA LEU A 156 -5.28 15.48 -3.49
C LEU A 156 -5.61 15.16 -2.04
N LEU A 157 -6.87 15.38 -1.62
CA LEU A 157 -7.32 15.01 -0.29
C LEU A 157 -7.39 13.49 -0.09
N LEU A 158 -7.80 12.73 -1.10
CA LEU A 158 -7.80 11.25 -1.03
C LEU A 158 -6.39 10.65 -0.96
N LEU A 159 -5.37 11.35 -1.45
CA LEU A 159 -3.98 10.94 -1.29
C LEU A 159 -3.40 11.22 0.11
N ASP A 160 -4.08 12.07 0.90
CA ASP A 160 -3.68 12.34 2.27
C ASP A 160 -4.04 11.15 3.17
N GLN A 161 -3.01 10.45 3.65
CA GLN A 161 -3.17 9.26 4.49
C GLN A 161 -3.89 9.54 5.82
N ARG A 162 -4.03 10.80 6.23
CA ARG A 162 -4.80 11.21 7.41
C ARG A 162 -6.31 11.19 7.16
N ILE A 163 -6.74 11.22 5.91
CA ILE A 163 -8.14 11.21 5.50
C ILE A 163 -8.59 9.79 5.20
N VAL A 164 -7.85 9.07 4.36
CA VAL A 164 -8.08 7.65 4.06
C VAL A 164 -6.75 6.92 4.01
N ALA A 165 -6.61 5.90 4.84
CA ALA A 165 -5.40 5.10 4.90
C ALA A 165 -5.18 4.29 3.62
N GLY A 166 -3.92 4.08 3.23
CA GLY A 166 -3.56 3.08 2.22
C GLY A 166 -3.80 3.46 0.75
N LEU A 167 -4.62 4.47 0.47
CA LEU A 167 -4.85 4.92 -0.91
C LEU A 167 -3.60 5.56 -1.51
N GLY A 168 -3.31 5.20 -2.75
CA GLY A 168 -2.29 5.85 -3.55
C GLY A 168 -2.83 6.28 -4.91
N ASN A 169 -1.93 6.64 -5.81
CA ASN A 169 -2.29 7.31 -7.05
C ASN A 169 -3.15 6.47 -7.99
N ILE A 170 -2.88 5.17 -8.07
CA ILE A 170 -3.63 4.23 -8.90
C ILE A 170 -5.09 4.17 -8.43
N TYR A 171 -5.26 3.75 -7.19
CA TYR A 171 -6.58 3.45 -6.65
C TYR A 171 -7.43 4.69 -6.41
N VAL A 172 -6.83 5.86 -6.20
CA VAL A 172 -7.58 7.13 -6.17
C VAL A 172 -8.14 7.46 -7.55
N CYS A 173 -7.37 7.29 -8.64
CA CYS A 173 -7.89 7.54 -10.00
C CYS A 173 -9.04 6.58 -10.32
N GLU A 174 -8.87 5.29 -10.05
CA GLU A 174 -9.88 4.26 -10.29
C GLU A 174 -11.17 4.48 -9.47
N ALA A 175 -11.04 4.79 -8.16
CA ALA A 175 -12.18 5.06 -7.30
C ALA A 175 -12.96 6.31 -7.74
N LEU A 176 -12.27 7.40 -8.09
CA LEU A 176 -12.90 8.62 -8.60
C LEU A 176 -13.61 8.37 -9.94
N PHE A 177 -13.03 7.56 -10.81
CA PHE A 177 -13.68 7.17 -12.06
C PHE A 177 -14.98 6.41 -11.80
N ARG A 178 -14.95 5.38 -10.96
CA ARG A 178 -16.16 4.60 -10.61
C ARG A 178 -17.24 5.46 -9.95
N ALA A 179 -16.84 6.42 -9.11
CA ALA A 179 -17.75 7.38 -8.49
C ALA A 179 -18.20 8.52 -9.44
N ARG A 180 -17.71 8.56 -10.68
CA ARG A 180 -18.01 9.62 -11.67
C ARG A 180 -17.69 11.02 -11.14
N ILE A 181 -16.59 11.18 -10.43
CA ILE A 181 -16.13 12.45 -9.85
C ILE A 181 -14.92 12.95 -10.61
N ASP A 182 -14.98 14.21 -11.09
CA ASP A 182 -13.82 14.89 -11.68
C ASP A 182 -12.72 15.04 -10.61
N PRO A 183 -11.50 14.52 -10.84
CA PRO A 183 -10.41 14.60 -9.86
C PRO A 183 -9.96 16.04 -9.53
N ARG A 184 -10.31 17.02 -10.36
CA ARG A 184 -10.00 18.45 -10.19
C ARG A 184 -11.02 19.17 -9.29
N LYS A 185 -12.20 18.59 -9.10
CA LYS A 185 -13.28 19.22 -8.34
C LYS A 185 -12.83 19.54 -6.93
N ALA A 186 -13.15 20.76 -6.47
CA ALA A 186 -12.92 21.12 -5.08
C ALA A 186 -13.66 20.15 -4.15
N ALA A 187 -12.96 19.56 -3.18
CA ALA A 187 -13.51 18.50 -2.35
C ALA A 187 -14.79 18.92 -1.61
N GLY A 188 -14.83 20.15 -1.10
CA GLY A 188 -16.00 20.72 -0.44
C GLY A 188 -17.22 20.93 -1.35
N LYS A 189 -17.04 20.84 -2.67
CA LYS A 189 -18.13 20.98 -3.67
C LYS A 189 -18.64 19.62 -4.18
N VAL A 190 -18.10 18.50 -3.69
CA VAL A 190 -18.59 17.16 -4.05
C VAL A 190 -19.90 16.91 -3.30
N SER A 191 -20.96 16.57 -4.04
CA SER A 191 -22.29 16.32 -3.42
C SER A 191 -22.28 15.07 -2.55
N GLY A 192 -23.16 15.03 -1.52
CA GLY A 192 -23.29 13.88 -0.63
C GLY A 192 -23.50 12.56 -1.36
N ARG A 193 -24.41 12.52 -2.35
CA ARG A 193 -24.65 11.33 -3.19
C ARG A 193 -23.37 10.83 -3.87
N LYS A 194 -22.51 11.73 -4.35
CA LYS A 194 -21.22 11.35 -4.95
C LYS A 194 -20.21 10.90 -3.91
N LEU A 195 -20.24 11.45 -2.70
CA LEU A 195 -19.41 10.97 -1.59
C LEU A 195 -19.82 9.58 -1.13
N ASP A 196 -21.11 9.26 -1.10
CA ASP A 196 -21.60 7.90 -0.82
C ASP A 196 -21.14 6.92 -1.90
N ALA A 197 -21.25 7.31 -3.18
CA ALA A 197 -20.74 6.50 -4.29
C ALA A 197 -19.22 6.30 -4.21
N LEU A 198 -18.46 7.32 -3.82
CA LEU A 198 -17.01 7.23 -3.63
C LEU A 198 -16.64 6.31 -2.46
N ALA A 199 -17.36 6.43 -1.34
CA ALA A 199 -17.16 5.57 -0.17
C ALA A 199 -17.43 4.08 -0.48
N ALA A 200 -18.36 3.79 -1.40
CA ALA A 200 -18.61 2.43 -1.89
C ALA A 200 -17.55 1.99 -2.94
N ALA A 201 -17.11 2.90 -3.80
CA ALA A 201 -16.14 2.60 -4.86
C ALA A 201 -14.73 2.28 -4.31
N ILE A 202 -14.32 2.95 -3.25
CA ILE A 202 -12.97 2.76 -2.66
C ILE A 202 -12.73 1.31 -2.26
N PRO A 203 -13.51 0.69 -1.35
CA PRO A 203 -13.28 -0.71 -0.98
C PRO A 203 -13.46 -1.65 -2.17
N ALA A 204 -14.43 -1.43 -3.05
CA ALA A 204 -14.67 -2.29 -4.20
C ALA A 204 -13.46 -2.34 -5.16
N VAL A 205 -12.79 -1.21 -5.39
CA VAL A 205 -11.55 -1.16 -6.20
C VAL A 205 -10.41 -1.88 -5.49
N LEU A 206 -10.25 -1.66 -4.18
CA LEU A 206 -9.16 -2.26 -3.40
C LEU A 206 -9.32 -3.78 -3.27
N ASP A 207 -10.54 -4.26 -3.00
CA ASP A 207 -10.82 -5.70 -2.91
C ASP A 207 -10.58 -6.41 -4.24
N ALA A 208 -11.03 -5.81 -5.36
CA ALA A 208 -10.75 -6.33 -6.69
C ALA A 208 -9.24 -6.38 -6.97
N ALA A 209 -8.49 -5.35 -6.55
CA ALA A 209 -7.04 -5.33 -6.71
C ALA A 209 -6.34 -6.40 -5.85
N ILE A 210 -6.77 -6.58 -4.61
CA ILE A 210 -6.24 -7.63 -3.72
C ILE A 210 -6.53 -9.02 -4.30
N ALA A 211 -7.74 -9.25 -4.78
CA ALA A 211 -8.13 -10.53 -5.40
C ALA A 211 -7.30 -10.84 -6.65
N ALA A 212 -6.88 -9.82 -7.40
CA ALA A 212 -6.01 -9.95 -8.58
C ALA A 212 -4.50 -9.97 -8.25
N GLY A 213 -4.11 -10.05 -6.97
CA GLY A 213 -2.71 -10.06 -6.55
C GLY A 213 -1.98 -8.72 -6.62
N GLY A 214 -2.72 -7.60 -6.63
CA GLY A 214 -2.18 -6.25 -6.77
C GLY A 214 -1.94 -5.82 -8.22
N SER A 215 -1.23 -4.71 -8.40
CA SER A 215 -0.95 -4.12 -9.71
C SER A 215 0.56 -4.17 -10.03
N SER A 216 0.97 -5.10 -10.89
CA SER A 216 2.35 -5.14 -11.41
C SER A 216 2.47 -4.23 -12.63
N LEU A 217 2.83 -2.96 -12.40
CA LEU A 217 3.09 -2.02 -13.48
C LEU A 217 4.56 -2.03 -13.90
N ARG A 218 5.51 -2.11 -12.95
CA ARG A 218 6.96 -2.12 -13.21
C ARG A 218 7.73 -2.97 -12.21
N ASP A 219 7.64 -2.66 -10.93
CA ASP A 219 8.56 -3.16 -9.89
C ASP A 219 7.91 -4.14 -8.92
N PHE A 220 6.56 -4.19 -8.84
CA PHE A 220 5.86 -5.05 -7.90
C PHE A 220 5.71 -6.47 -8.44
N ALA A 221 6.06 -7.43 -7.61
CA ALA A 221 5.68 -8.84 -7.71
C ALA A 221 5.35 -9.34 -6.30
N ALA A 222 4.49 -10.33 -6.19
CA ALA A 222 4.24 -11.04 -4.95
C ALA A 222 5.53 -11.71 -4.45
N PRO A 223 5.66 -12.08 -3.15
CA PRO A 223 6.89 -12.64 -2.61
C PRO A 223 7.35 -13.94 -3.27
N ASP A 224 6.42 -14.71 -3.85
CA ASP A 224 6.67 -15.93 -4.65
C ASP A 224 7.05 -15.64 -6.12
N GLY A 225 7.11 -14.38 -6.50
CA GLY A 225 7.45 -13.92 -7.85
C GLY A 225 6.26 -13.77 -8.80
N GLU A 226 5.04 -14.13 -8.37
CA GLU A 226 3.86 -13.94 -9.19
C GLU A 226 3.56 -12.46 -9.43
N LEU A 227 3.11 -12.15 -10.65
CA LEU A 227 2.72 -10.79 -11.02
C LEU A 227 1.26 -10.53 -10.66
N GLY A 228 0.97 -9.33 -10.18
CA GLY A 228 -0.40 -8.89 -10.00
C GLY A 228 -1.04 -8.50 -11.33
N TYR A 229 -2.24 -8.98 -11.57
CA TYR A 229 -2.94 -8.81 -12.85
C TYR A 229 -3.93 -7.64 -12.86
N PHE A 230 -4.11 -6.93 -11.77
CA PHE A 230 -5.10 -5.84 -11.70
C PHE A 230 -4.84 -4.72 -12.69
N SER A 231 -3.58 -4.49 -13.08
CA SER A 231 -3.22 -3.49 -14.10
C SER A 231 -3.88 -3.74 -15.47
N LYS A 232 -4.26 -4.98 -15.78
CA LYS A 232 -4.98 -5.32 -17.02
C LYS A 232 -6.46 -4.94 -16.99
N THR A 233 -6.99 -4.58 -15.83
CA THR A 233 -8.40 -4.24 -15.61
C THR A 233 -8.62 -2.78 -15.22
N PHE A 234 -7.60 -1.93 -15.38
CA PHE A 234 -7.74 -0.51 -15.08
C PHE A 234 -8.80 0.15 -15.96
N ASP A 235 -9.66 0.91 -15.31
CA ASP A 235 -10.67 1.70 -16.01
C ASP A 235 -10.06 2.95 -16.68
N VAL A 236 -9.11 3.62 -15.99
CA VAL A 236 -8.49 4.86 -16.49
C VAL A 236 -6.98 4.95 -16.28
N TYR A 237 -6.43 4.31 -15.24
CA TYR A 237 -5.03 4.53 -14.87
C TYR A 237 -4.06 4.00 -15.96
N GLY A 238 -3.20 4.90 -16.47
CA GLY A 238 -2.25 4.57 -17.54
C GLY A 238 -2.84 4.51 -18.95
N ARG A 239 -4.14 4.79 -19.12
CA ARG A 239 -4.89 4.64 -20.37
C ARG A 239 -5.13 5.96 -21.09
N GLU A 240 -4.19 6.92 -20.99
CA GLU A 240 -4.28 8.21 -21.70
C GLU A 240 -4.47 8.00 -23.21
N GLY A 241 -5.44 8.68 -23.80
CA GLY A 241 -5.77 8.59 -25.22
C GLY A 241 -6.66 7.40 -25.61
N GLU A 242 -6.90 6.46 -24.70
CA GLU A 242 -7.77 5.31 -24.98
C GLU A 242 -9.26 5.65 -24.80
N PRO A 243 -10.15 4.95 -25.52
CA PRO A 243 -11.59 5.14 -25.36
C PRO A 243 -12.05 4.77 -23.95
N CYS A 244 -12.94 5.58 -23.40
CA CYS A 244 -13.74 5.27 -22.22
C CYS A 244 -15.04 4.60 -22.68
N GLY A 245 -15.62 3.70 -21.89
CA GLY A 245 -16.91 3.06 -22.18
C GLY A 245 -18.13 4.02 -22.20
N CYS A 246 -17.90 5.34 -22.30
CA CYS A 246 -18.94 6.39 -22.35
C CYS A 246 -18.79 7.31 -23.57
N ASP A 247 -18.25 6.83 -24.67
CA ASP A 247 -17.95 7.60 -25.89
C ASP A 247 -16.92 8.73 -25.71
N GLY A 248 -16.36 8.87 -24.51
CA GLY A 248 -15.28 9.82 -24.20
C GLY A 248 -13.90 9.18 -24.32
N THR A 249 -12.87 10.01 -24.18
CA THR A 249 -11.47 9.58 -24.17
C THR A 249 -10.86 9.84 -22.80
N VAL A 250 -10.04 8.90 -22.31
CA VAL A 250 -9.29 9.06 -21.05
C VAL A 250 -8.24 10.15 -21.25
N GLY A 251 -8.30 11.17 -20.42
CA GLY A 251 -7.32 12.25 -20.39
C GLY A 251 -6.32 12.08 -19.25
N ARG A 252 -5.21 12.82 -19.36
CA ARG A 252 -4.18 12.91 -18.34
C ARG A 252 -3.86 14.34 -18.00
N ILE A 253 -3.72 14.63 -16.71
CA ILE A 253 -3.20 15.89 -16.17
C ILE A 253 -2.17 15.60 -15.08
N VAL A 254 -1.49 16.64 -14.59
CA VAL A 254 -0.60 16.55 -13.43
C VAL A 254 -1.25 17.28 -12.25
N GLN A 255 -1.37 16.57 -11.10
CA GLN A 255 -1.84 17.15 -9.84
C GLN A 255 -0.92 16.70 -8.71
N GLY A 256 -0.42 17.66 -7.91
CA GLY A 256 0.50 17.36 -6.80
C GLY A 256 1.75 16.56 -7.24
N GLY A 257 2.31 16.88 -8.41
CA GLY A 257 3.49 16.22 -8.97
C GLY A 257 3.25 14.78 -9.48
N ARG A 258 1.98 14.34 -9.60
CA ARG A 258 1.62 12.98 -10.04
C ARG A 258 0.63 13.01 -11.19
N SER A 259 0.78 12.06 -12.12
CA SER A 259 -0.19 11.87 -13.20
C SER A 259 -1.57 11.54 -12.64
N THR A 260 -2.60 12.13 -13.22
CA THR A 260 -4.01 11.89 -12.91
C THR A 260 -4.69 11.49 -14.19
N PHE A 261 -5.24 10.30 -14.22
CA PHE A 261 -5.99 9.78 -15.36
C PHE A 261 -7.49 9.83 -15.05
N PHE A 262 -8.29 10.28 -16.00
CA PHE A 262 -9.73 10.42 -15.82
C PHE A 262 -10.43 10.60 -17.17
N CYS A 263 -11.72 10.34 -17.21
CA CYS A 263 -12.53 10.65 -18.39
C CYS A 263 -13.31 11.96 -18.17
N PRO A 264 -13.00 13.05 -18.90
CA PRO A 264 -13.70 14.31 -18.71
C PRO A 264 -15.17 14.29 -19.20
N ALA A 265 -15.55 13.30 -19.99
CA ALA A 265 -16.93 13.15 -20.46
C ALA A 265 -17.86 12.64 -19.36
N CYS A 266 -17.46 11.61 -18.59
CA CYS A 266 -18.33 10.99 -17.60
C CYS A 266 -18.01 11.34 -16.13
N GLN A 267 -16.86 11.93 -15.84
CA GLN A 267 -16.52 12.44 -14.51
C GLN A 267 -16.82 13.95 -14.43
N LYS A 268 -17.78 14.33 -13.60
CA LYS A 268 -18.29 15.72 -13.48
C LYS A 268 -18.15 16.25 -12.06
#